data_53162b400b0ec98752b26cdf0dbb8afc
#
_entry.id   53162b400b0ec98752b26cdf0dbb8afc
#
_cell.length_a   1.000
_cell.length_b   1.000
_cell.length_c   1.000
_cell.angle_alpha   90.00
_cell.angle_beta   90.00
_cell.angle_gamma   90.00
#
_symmetry.space_group_name_H-M   'P 1'
#
loop_
_entity.id
_entity.type
_entity.pdbx_description
1 polymer ?
#
loop_
_entity_poly.entity_id
_entity_poly.type
_entity_poly.pdbx_seq_one_letter_code
_entity_poly.pdbx_strand_id
1 'polypeptide(L)'
;MEMRRSVPVMAIVVVVVLALAALRSREVSAASRPNPHDDFHTADRCVACHNGLKTPQGENISIGLQWRASVMANSSRDPYWQASIRRESIDHPDASVDAQDECSTCHMPAQHLIDKAEGKKTEVFARFPLLKKHERDAFAEDGVNCSVCHQIERKGLGTPQTFNGNVEVAGAGNQNHREEYGPFLPDTGHKAVMQSSTKGFVPQQAIHIRDSALCGSCHTLITTVRGPGGKAMGQFPEQMPYQEWQHSDYNKKQSCQSCHMPQVAEAVPITALYGPNRVGMHRHVFIGGNFLLQGMLNEHREELDVAAQPEELQEAVNRTSEFLRTQSAKVELLDLRKTADGLSFVVKAQNLTGHKLPTAYPSRRAWLHITVKDSAGRTVFESGALNPDGSIVGNDNDADPLKFEPYYSEITSPDQVEIFEPILGDSQGHVTTGLLSAVRYLKDDRILPAGFDKASAEPDIAVVGGAHDDPQFAGGSTQIRYVIRGGQGGPYQIKAELWYQPIGFRWAHNLEPYKAAEPQRFLSYYEADSRKTAIVLAEAQGTF
;
A
#
# COMPACT_ATOMS: atom_id res chain seq x y z
N MET A 1 -40.41 76.16 -45.60
CA MET A 1 -41.35 75.37 -44.78
C MET A 1 -40.65 74.09 -44.40
N GLU A 2 -39.85 74.12 -43.29
CA GLU A 2 -39.05 73.01 -42.81
C GLU A 2 -39.84 72.27 -41.71
N MET A 3 -40.16 71.03 -41.98
CA MET A 3 -40.80 70.12 -41.00
C MET A 3 -39.72 69.45 -40.16
N ARG A 4 -39.51 69.96 -38.93
CA ARG A 4 -38.67 69.26 -37.92
C ARG A 4 -39.41 68.02 -37.46
N ARG A 5 -38.82 66.85 -37.74
CA ARG A 5 -39.26 65.56 -37.17
C ARG A 5 -38.70 65.43 -35.75
N SER A 6 -39.54 65.56 -34.75
CA SER A 6 -39.23 65.24 -33.33
C SER A 6 -39.26 63.73 -33.15
N VAL A 7 -38.10 63.13 -32.89
CA VAL A 7 -38.02 61.72 -32.42
C VAL A 7 -38.50 61.68 -30.98
N PRO A 8 -39.45 60.86 -30.61
CA PRO A 8 -40.00 60.84 -29.25
C PRO A 8 -38.95 60.32 -28.25
N VAL A 9 -38.65 61.16 -27.25
CA VAL A 9 -37.73 60.88 -26.12
C VAL A 9 -38.06 59.57 -25.40
N MET A 10 -39.27 59.08 -25.51
CA MET A 10 -39.76 57.83 -24.93
C MET A 10 -39.13 56.57 -25.55
N ALA A 11 -38.72 56.59 -26.82
CA ALA A 11 -38.06 55.44 -27.46
C ALA A 11 -36.62 55.26 -26.98
N ILE A 12 -35.92 56.36 -26.64
CA ILE A 12 -34.54 56.33 -26.14
C ILE A 12 -34.50 55.82 -24.69
N VAL A 13 -35.47 56.17 -23.86
CA VAL A 13 -35.56 55.70 -22.44
C VAL A 13 -35.84 54.20 -22.37
N VAL A 14 -36.69 53.65 -23.25
CA VAL A 14 -36.99 52.21 -23.31
C VAL A 14 -35.75 51.39 -23.75
N VAL A 15 -34.98 51.88 -24.75
CA VAL A 15 -33.76 51.20 -25.19
C VAL A 15 -32.65 51.23 -24.12
N VAL A 16 -32.52 52.34 -23.37
CA VAL A 16 -31.54 52.43 -22.28
C VAL A 16 -31.94 51.54 -21.08
N VAL A 17 -33.20 51.44 -20.76
CA VAL A 17 -33.68 50.54 -19.67
C VAL A 17 -33.54 49.08 -20.06
N LEU A 18 -33.79 48.70 -21.31
CA LEU A 18 -33.56 47.34 -21.84
C LEU A 18 -32.06 46.99 -21.92
N ALA A 19 -31.20 47.94 -22.28
CA ALA A 19 -29.75 47.75 -22.30
C ALA A 19 -29.18 47.62 -20.88
N LEU A 20 -29.67 48.38 -19.90
CA LEU A 20 -29.29 48.25 -18.49
C LEU A 20 -29.85 46.96 -17.83
N ALA A 21 -31.03 46.51 -18.24
CA ALA A 21 -31.56 45.21 -17.83
C ALA A 21 -30.76 44.03 -18.41
N ALA A 22 -30.32 44.13 -19.68
CA ALA A 22 -29.47 43.14 -20.33
C ALA A 22 -28.03 43.14 -19.79
N LEU A 23 -27.53 44.27 -19.30
CA LEU A 23 -26.24 44.34 -18.59
C LEU A 23 -26.35 43.75 -17.18
N ARG A 24 -27.47 44.00 -16.44
CA ARG A 24 -27.72 43.38 -15.16
C ARG A 24 -28.00 41.88 -15.26
N SER A 25 -28.61 41.40 -16.35
CA SER A 25 -28.82 39.96 -16.56
C SER A 25 -27.53 39.24 -17.01
N ARG A 26 -26.45 39.94 -17.38
CA ARG A 26 -25.13 39.37 -17.61
C ARG A 26 -24.25 39.30 -16.36
N GLU A 27 -24.58 40.03 -15.30
CA GLU A 27 -23.92 39.92 -14.00
C GLU A 27 -24.56 38.84 -13.08
N VAL A 28 -25.69 38.27 -13.47
CA VAL A 28 -26.27 37.14 -12.77
C VAL A 28 -25.84 35.87 -13.45
N SER A 29 -24.80 35.29 -12.90
CA SER A 29 -24.34 33.90 -13.07
C SER A 29 -23.05 33.71 -13.88
N ALA A 30 -21.99 34.33 -13.44
CA ALA A 30 -20.82 33.50 -13.22
C ALA A 30 -21.04 32.88 -11.83
N ALA A 31 -21.83 31.81 -11.75
CA ALA A 31 -21.72 30.89 -10.62
C ALA A 31 -20.22 30.56 -10.57
N SER A 32 -19.54 31.07 -9.55
CA SER A 32 -18.13 30.73 -9.31
C SER A 32 -18.03 29.21 -9.41
N ARG A 33 -17.17 28.70 -10.28
CA ARG A 33 -16.93 27.24 -10.29
C ARG A 33 -16.66 26.86 -8.84
N PRO A 34 -17.30 25.79 -8.35
CA PRO A 34 -17.02 25.32 -7.00
C PRO A 34 -15.51 25.22 -6.82
N ASN A 35 -14.99 25.68 -5.68
CA ASN A 35 -13.57 25.57 -5.38
C ASN A 35 -13.29 24.10 -5.03
N PRO A 36 -12.48 23.35 -5.79
CA PRO A 36 -12.20 21.94 -5.51
C PRO A 36 -11.59 21.69 -4.12
N HIS A 37 -10.95 22.69 -3.53
CA HIS A 37 -10.45 22.62 -2.15
C HIS A 37 -11.58 22.46 -1.11
N ASP A 38 -12.80 22.87 -1.42
CA ASP A 38 -13.96 22.70 -0.54
C ASP A 38 -14.56 21.29 -0.63
N ASP A 39 -14.08 20.45 -1.58
CA ASP A 39 -14.54 19.07 -1.73
C ASP A 39 -13.91 18.11 -0.70
N PHE A 40 -12.86 18.54 -0.01
CA PHE A 40 -12.16 17.73 0.97
C PHE A 40 -11.96 18.47 2.29
N HIS A 41 -11.75 17.72 3.34
CA HIS A 41 -11.20 18.20 4.62
C HIS A 41 -9.97 17.38 4.99
N THR A 42 -9.01 18.02 5.64
CA THR A 42 -7.92 17.32 6.29
C THR A 42 -8.45 16.47 7.45
N ALA A 43 -7.74 15.38 7.77
CA ALA A 43 -8.19 14.38 8.72
C ALA A 43 -8.43 14.94 10.14
N ASP A 44 -7.74 16.01 10.54
CA ASP A 44 -7.91 16.67 11.84
C ASP A 44 -9.36 17.13 12.07
N ARG A 45 -10.08 17.51 11.01
CA ARG A 45 -11.49 17.86 11.08
C ARG A 45 -12.36 16.69 11.53
N CYS A 46 -12.08 15.49 11.03
CA CYS A 46 -12.79 14.25 11.38
C CYS A 46 -12.37 13.74 12.76
N VAL A 47 -11.06 13.80 13.03
CA VAL A 47 -10.45 13.35 14.29
C VAL A 47 -11.01 14.14 15.49
N ALA A 48 -11.41 15.40 15.32
CA ALA A 48 -12.03 16.20 16.38
C ALA A 48 -13.24 15.51 17.05
N CYS A 49 -14.01 14.72 16.30
CA CYS A 49 -15.19 14.00 16.80
C CYS A 49 -14.98 12.49 16.89
N HIS A 50 -14.15 11.90 16.01
CA HIS A 50 -13.91 10.44 15.93
C HIS A 50 -12.70 10.01 16.76
N ASN A 51 -12.51 10.62 17.91
CA ASN A 51 -11.43 10.40 18.87
C ASN A 51 -11.96 10.29 20.30
N GLY A 52 -11.11 9.91 21.26
CA GLY A 52 -11.51 9.71 22.65
C GLY A 52 -12.44 8.51 22.86
N LEU A 53 -12.45 7.55 21.95
CA LEU A 53 -13.33 6.38 21.95
C LEU A 53 -12.69 5.24 22.73
N LYS A 54 -13.49 4.56 23.57
CA LYS A 54 -13.03 3.42 24.38
C LYS A 54 -14.03 2.29 24.35
N THR A 55 -13.52 1.06 24.44
CA THR A 55 -14.36 -0.11 24.77
C THR A 55 -14.85 -0.06 26.21
N PRO A 56 -15.85 -0.87 26.60
CA PRO A 56 -16.27 -0.98 27.99
C PRO A 56 -15.13 -1.37 28.95
N GLN A 57 -14.09 -2.05 28.45
CA GLN A 57 -12.91 -2.47 29.22
C GLN A 57 -11.83 -1.36 29.28
N GLY A 58 -12.07 -0.22 28.65
CA GLY A 58 -11.16 0.93 28.66
C GLY A 58 -10.10 0.93 27.56
N GLU A 59 -10.12 -0.05 26.62
CA GLU A 59 -9.22 -0.05 25.49
C GLU A 59 -9.49 1.17 24.58
N ASN A 60 -8.42 1.85 24.15
CA ASN A 60 -8.53 2.98 23.24
C ASN A 60 -8.77 2.49 21.80
N ILE A 61 -9.92 2.84 21.24
CA ILE A 61 -10.34 2.52 19.87
C ILE A 61 -10.55 3.77 19.03
N SER A 62 -9.91 4.87 19.40
CA SER A 62 -10.04 6.16 18.71
C SER A 62 -9.60 6.06 17.27
N ILE A 63 -10.52 6.29 16.34
CA ILE A 63 -10.34 6.16 14.89
C ILE A 63 -9.15 7.01 14.42
N GLY A 64 -9.11 8.28 14.83
CA GLY A 64 -8.08 9.19 14.41
C GLY A 64 -6.68 8.83 14.90
N LEU A 65 -6.54 8.36 16.15
CA LEU A 65 -5.24 7.94 16.70
C LEU A 65 -4.72 6.68 16.01
N GLN A 66 -5.60 5.73 15.73
CA GLN A 66 -5.25 4.51 15.00
C GLN A 66 -4.84 4.82 13.56
N TRP A 67 -5.60 5.68 12.87
CA TRP A 67 -5.33 6.06 11.49
C TRP A 67 -4.01 6.81 11.35
N ARG A 68 -3.75 7.84 12.17
CA ARG A 68 -2.55 8.69 12.01
C ARG A 68 -1.22 7.96 12.22
N ALA A 69 -1.23 6.81 12.91
CA ALA A 69 -0.07 5.93 13.08
C ALA A 69 0.08 4.90 11.93
N SER A 70 -0.84 4.89 10.96
CA SER A 70 -0.77 3.97 9.82
C SER A 70 0.15 4.49 8.71
N VAL A 71 0.66 3.57 7.88
CA VAL A 71 1.40 3.93 6.66
C VAL A 71 0.51 4.69 5.68
N MET A 72 -0.80 4.41 5.63
CA MET A 72 -1.73 5.12 4.74
C MET A 72 -1.85 6.61 5.10
N ALA A 73 -1.93 6.95 6.38
CA ALA A 73 -1.92 8.34 6.84
C ALA A 73 -0.61 9.07 6.53
N ASN A 74 0.48 8.32 6.43
CA ASN A 74 1.83 8.83 6.17
C ASN A 74 2.34 8.49 4.75
N SER A 75 1.45 8.16 3.82
CA SER A 75 1.83 7.72 2.47
C SER A 75 2.66 8.75 1.70
N SER A 76 2.39 10.03 1.89
CA SER A 76 3.18 11.12 1.31
C SER A 76 4.53 11.34 2.02
N ARG A 77 4.65 10.92 3.29
CA ARG A 77 5.86 11.04 4.13
C ARG A 77 6.77 9.82 4.05
N ASP A 78 6.34 8.76 3.36
CA ASP A 78 7.12 7.55 3.17
C ASP A 78 8.47 7.87 2.52
N PRO A 79 9.60 7.74 3.24
CA PRO A 79 10.91 8.09 2.71
C PRO A 79 11.35 7.17 1.57
N TYR A 80 10.89 5.91 1.56
CA TYR A 80 11.17 4.99 0.48
C TYR A 80 10.41 5.35 -0.80
N TRP A 81 9.11 5.69 -0.70
CA TRP A 81 8.35 6.18 -1.83
C TRP A 81 8.94 7.47 -2.40
N GLN A 82 9.34 8.42 -1.53
CA GLN A 82 9.97 9.68 -1.97
C GLN A 82 11.28 9.42 -2.72
N ALA A 83 12.08 8.47 -2.25
CA ALA A 83 13.31 8.05 -2.93
C ALA A 83 13.03 7.37 -4.27
N SER A 84 12.04 6.49 -4.32
CA SER A 84 11.65 5.73 -5.52
C SER A 84 11.12 6.66 -6.62
N ILE A 85 10.19 7.57 -6.31
CA ILE A 85 9.67 8.51 -7.30
C ILE A 85 10.75 9.48 -7.80
N ARG A 86 11.70 9.86 -6.94
CA ARG A 86 12.87 10.67 -7.36
C ARG A 86 13.74 9.92 -8.33
N ARG A 87 14.03 8.65 -8.07
CA ARG A 87 14.75 7.77 -8.98
C ARG A 87 14.05 7.67 -10.32
N GLU A 88 12.76 7.30 -10.34
CA GLU A 88 12.00 7.16 -11.59
C GLU A 88 12.01 8.45 -12.42
N SER A 89 11.94 9.62 -11.76
CA SER A 89 12.01 10.91 -12.43
C SER A 89 13.39 11.27 -12.98
N ILE A 90 14.47 10.73 -12.39
CA ILE A 90 15.83 10.90 -12.92
C ILE A 90 16.06 9.96 -14.10
N ASP A 91 15.61 8.71 -14.01
CA ASP A 91 15.75 7.72 -15.06
C ASP A 91 14.85 8.03 -16.28
N HIS A 92 13.70 8.67 -16.06
CA HIS A 92 12.71 9.03 -17.07
C HIS A 92 12.35 10.54 -17.05
N PRO A 93 13.31 11.45 -17.35
CA PRO A 93 13.09 12.89 -17.18
C PRO A 93 11.95 13.43 -18.04
N ASP A 94 11.74 12.88 -19.24
CA ASP A 94 10.67 13.28 -20.14
C ASP A 94 9.27 12.81 -19.67
N ALA A 95 9.21 11.85 -18.74
CA ALA A 95 7.98 11.35 -18.13
C ALA A 95 7.83 11.77 -16.65
N SER A 96 8.74 12.58 -16.11
CA SER A 96 8.80 12.91 -14.69
C SER A 96 7.50 13.50 -14.14
N VAL A 97 6.85 14.40 -14.88
CA VAL A 97 5.58 15.02 -14.45
C VAL A 97 4.44 14.00 -14.46
N ASP A 98 4.42 13.10 -15.48
CA ASP A 98 3.42 12.04 -15.56
C ASP A 98 3.58 11.04 -14.42
N ALA A 99 4.82 10.65 -14.10
CA ALA A 99 5.12 9.74 -12.99
C ALA A 99 4.72 10.35 -11.63
N GLN A 100 4.98 11.63 -11.41
CA GLN A 100 4.57 12.33 -10.20
C GLN A 100 3.05 12.35 -10.04
N ASP A 101 2.33 12.66 -11.13
CA ASP A 101 0.87 12.69 -11.14
C ASP A 101 0.29 11.28 -10.87
N GLU A 102 0.79 10.24 -11.56
CA GLU A 102 0.37 8.85 -11.38
C GLU A 102 0.60 8.36 -9.94
N CYS A 103 1.79 8.57 -9.36
CA CYS A 103 2.10 8.18 -7.99
C CYS A 103 1.26 8.95 -6.95
N SER A 104 0.98 10.23 -7.19
CA SER A 104 0.20 11.07 -6.28
C SER A 104 -1.23 10.59 -6.09
N THR A 105 -1.79 9.87 -7.08
CA THR A 105 -3.16 9.32 -7.02
C THR A 105 -3.40 8.46 -5.78
N CYS A 106 -2.39 7.72 -5.31
CA CYS A 106 -2.46 6.87 -4.12
C CYS A 106 -1.74 7.47 -2.90
N HIS A 107 -0.66 8.26 -3.11
CA HIS A 107 0.15 8.77 -2.01
C HIS A 107 -0.26 10.16 -1.53
N MET A 108 -0.95 10.95 -2.37
CA MET A 108 -1.48 12.29 -2.06
C MET A 108 -2.89 12.44 -2.67
N PRO A 109 -3.84 11.52 -2.43
CA PRO A 109 -5.06 11.41 -3.23
C PRO A 109 -5.97 12.64 -3.17
N ALA A 110 -6.11 13.31 -2.02
CA ALA A 110 -6.89 14.54 -1.93
C ALA A 110 -6.30 15.66 -2.80
N GLN A 111 -4.99 15.84 -2.73
CA GLN A 111 -4.30 16.82 -3.56
C GLN A 111 -4.39 16.49 -5.05
N HIS A 112 -4.20 15.22 -5.41
CA HIS A 112 -4.35 14.77 -6.80
C HIS A 112 -5.74 15.06 -7.35
N LEU A 113 -6.80 14.75 -6.60
CA LEU A 113 -8.17 15.00 -7.02
C LEU A 113 -8.48 16.50 -7.17
N ILE A 114 -7.93 17.35 -6.31
CA ILE A 114 -8.02 18.81 -6.41
C ILE A 114 -7.31 19.30 -7.69
N ASP A 115 -6.05 18.93 -7.88
CA ASP A 115 -5.26 19.35 -9.04
C ASP A 115 -5.94 18.88 -10.36
N LYS A 116 -6.45 17.64 -10.38
CA LYS A 116 -7.22 17.08 -11.52
C LYS A 116 -8.49 17.88 -11.81
N ALA A 117 -9.24 18.28 -10.77
CA ALA A 117 -10.45 19.10 -10.92
C ALA A 117 -10.11 20.51 -11.46
N GLU A 118 -8.92 21.02 -11.19
CA GLU A 118 -8.38 22.26 -11.75
C GLU A 118 -7.78 22.09 -13.15
N GLY A 119 -7.74 20.87 -13.69
CA GLY A 119 -7.13 20.54 -14.98
C GLY A 119 -5.59 20.55 -14.97
N LYS A 120 -5.00 20.30 -13.79
CA LYS A 120 -3.54 20.26 -13.57
C LYS A 120 -3.09 18.83 -13.28
N LYS A 121 -1.80 18.57 -13.46
CA LYS A 121 -1.10 17.41 -12.95
C LYS A 121 -0.49 17.74 -11.58
N THR A 122 -0.44 16.74 -10.71
CA THR A 122 0.18 16.92 -9.39
C THR A 122 1.69 16.81 -9.50
N GLU A 123 2.38 17.90 -9.17
CA GLU A 123 3.85 17.96 -9.11
C GLU A 123 4.30 17.71 -7.67
N VAL A 124 4.64 16.46 -7.35
CA VAL A 124 5.02 16.00 -6.00
C VAL A 124 6.22 16.76 -5.48
N PHE A 125 7.26 16.95 -6.31
CA PHE A 125 8.51 17.60 -5.87
C PHE A 125 8.36 19.09 -5.57
N ALA A 126 7.37 19.77 -6.16
CA ALA A 126 7.06 21.15 -5.86
C ALA A 126 6.54 21.34 -4.42
N ARG A 127 6.17 20.22 -3.75
CA ARG A 127 5.62 20.18 -2.39
C ARG A 127 6.64 19.69 -1.35
N PHE A 128 7.80 19.18 -1.78
CA PHE A 128 8.85 18.74 -0.87
C PHE A 128 9.75 19.92 -0.44
N PRO A 129 10.30 19.90 0.78
CA PRO A 129 9.93 19.00 1.88
C PRO A 129 8.51 19.30 2.38
N LEU A 130 7.79 18.25 2.79
CA LEU A 130 6.47 18.37 3.41
C LEU A 130 6.64 18.96 4.81
N LEU A 131 6.32 20.23 4.95
CA LEU A 131 6.38 20.95 6.22
C LEU A 131 5.02 21.57 6.50
N LYS A 132 4.44 21.29 7.66
CA LYS A 132 3.15 21.82 8.15
C LYS A 132 2.99 23.35 8.07
N LYS A 133 4.06 24.07 7.79
CA LYS A 133 4.07 25.53 7.70
C LYS A 133 3.43 26.07 6.42
N HIS A 134 3.12 25.22 5.45
CA HIS A 134 2.54 25.64 4.19
C HIS A 134 1.08 25.22 4.10
N GLU A 135 0.13 26.10 4.45
CA GLU A 135 -1.32 25.82 4.32
C GLU A 135 -1.73 25.27 2.94
N ARG A 136 -1.00 25.65 1.89
CA ARG A 136 -1.22 25.18 0.52
C ARG A 136 -0.96 23.68 0.33
N ASP A 137 -0.18 23.05 1.21
CA ASP A 137 0.27 21.65 1.08
C ASP A 137 -0.50 20.71 2.03
N ALA A 138 -1.46 21.24 2.80
CA ALA A 138 -2.18 20.47 3.82
C ALA A 138 -2.83 19.18 3.30
N PHE A 139 -3.37 19.18 2.08
CA PHE A 139 -3.95 17.98 1.48
C PHE A 139 -2.90 17.00 0.94
N ALA A 140 -1.73 17.49 0.53
CA ALA A 140 -0.62 16.65 0.12
C ALA A 140 0.01 15.96 1.34
N GLU A 141 0.09 16.67 2.48
CA GLU A 141 0.66 16.14 3.72
C GLU A 141 -0.23 15.10 4.40
N ASP A 142 -1.54 15.14 4.18
CA ASP A 142 -2.53 14.35 4.93
C ASP A 142 -2.63 12.88 4.46
N GLY A 143 -1.83 12.48 3.46
CA GLY A 143 -1.79 11.12 2.93
C GLY A 143 -3.17 10.64 2.44
N VAL A 144 -3.50 9.38 2.69
CA VAL A 144 -4.84 8.82 2.40
C VAL A 144 -5.76 9.16 3.55
N ASN A 145 -6.46 10.27 3.43
CA ASN A 145 -7.26 10.83 4.51
C ASN A 145 -8.72 10.35 4.54
N CYS A 146 -9.42 10.71 5.61
CA CYS A 146 -10.80 10.28 5.87
C CYS A 146 -11.75 10.70 4.74
N SER A 147 -11.69 11.98 4.33
CA SER A 147 -12.61 12.54 3.35
C SER A 147 -12.40 12.00 1.92
N VAL A 148 -11.24 11.42 1.62
CA VAL A 148 -11.05 10.69 0.35
C VAL A 148 -11.79 9.36 0.40
N CYS A 149 -11.44 8.48 1.36
CA CYS A 149 -12.02 7.13 1.41
C CYS A 149 -13.53 7.13 1.59
N HIS A 150 -14.04 8.02 2.45
CA HIS A 150 -15.47 8.06 2.78
C HIS A 150 -16.35 8.78 1.75
N GLN A 151 -15.76 9.38 0.71
CA GLN A 151 -16.48 9.95 -0.43
C GLN A 151 -16.42 9.09 -1.69
N ILE A 152 -15.64 8.01 -1.72
CA ILE A 152 -15.55 7.15 -2.93
C ILE A 152 -16.93 6.58 -3.28
N GLU A 153 -17.35 6.84 -4.51
CA GLU A 153 -18.61 6.34 -5.06
C GLU A 153 -18.57 4.83 -5.31
N ARG A 154 -19.71 4.18 -5.19
CA ARG A 154 -19.85 2.74 -5.49
C ARG A 154 -19.62 2.41 -6.97
N LYS A 155 -19.84 3.38 -7.85
CA LYS A 155 -19.85 3.16 -9.30
C LYS A 155 -18.49 2.67 -9.80
N GLY A 156 -18.50 1.52 -10.47
CA GLY A 156 -17.31 0.95 -11.10
C GLY A 156 -16.32 0.27 -10.15
N LEU A 157 -16.54 0.26 -8.82
CA LEU A 157 -15.63 -0.40 -7.88
C LEU A 157 -15.40 -1.86 -8.24
N GLY A 158 -14.14 -2.30 -8.13
CA GLY A 158 -13.71 -3.66 -8.45
C GLY A 158 -13.56 -3.96 -9.94
N THR A 159 -13.63 -2.94 -10.79
CA THR A 159 -13.40 -3.05 -12.24
C THR A 159 -12.20 -2.21 -12.68
N PRO A 160 -11.61 -2.48 -13.86
CA PRO A 160 -10.49 -1.69 -14.39
C PRO A 160 -10.72 -0.17 -14.46
N GLN A 161 -11.99 0.27 -14.45
CA GLN A 161 -12.34 1.69 -14.48
C GLN A 161 -11.91 2.44 -13.21
N THR A 162 -11.83 1.75 -12.08
CA THR A 162 -11.49 2.35 -10.78
C THR A 162 -10.10 1.96 -10.27
N PHE A 163 -9.38 1.08 -10.97
CA PHE A 163 -8.01 0.73 -10.59
C PHE A 163 -7.06 1.92 -10.76
N ASN A 164 -5.84 1.82 -10.24
CA ASN A 164 -4.85 2.90 -10.19
C ASN A 164 -5.36 4.16 -9.43
N GLY A 165 -6.28 3.98 -8.48
CA GLY A 165 -6.90 5.09 -7.74
C GLY A 165 -7.82 5.98 -8.56
N ASN A 166 -8.26 5.56 -9.74
CA ASN A 166 -9.17 6.34 -10.58
C ASN A 166 -10.61 6.28 -10.07
N VAL A 167 -10.87 6.90 -8.94
CA VAL A 167 -12.16 6.90 -8.25
C VAL A 167 -12.96 8.16 -8.54
N GLU A 168 -14.30 8.04 -8.49
CA GLU A 168 -15.23 9.17 -8.42
C GLU A 168 -15.53 9.46 -6.95
N VAL A 169 -15.61 10.73 -6.55
CA VAL A 169 -15.96 11.14 -5.19
C VAL A 169 -17.32 11.81 -5.15
N ALA A 170 -18.06 11.55 -4.07
CA ALA A 170 -19.44 11.97 -3.89
C ALA A 170 -19.60 13.49 -3.82
N GLY A 171 -20.50 14.02 -4.62
CA GLY A 171 -20.91 15.42 -4.55
C GLY A 171 -19.83 16.42 -4.94
N ALA A 172 -18.80 16.00 -5.70
CA ALA A 172 -17.79 16.91 -6.21
C ALA A 172 -18.44 18.14 -6.87
N GLY A 173 -18.05 19.32 -6.39
CA GLY A 173 -18.68 20.58 -6.81
C GLY A 173 -19.99 20.97 -6.12
N ASN A 174 -20.53 20.17 -5.21
CA ASN A 174 -21.69 20.54 -4.36
C ASN A 174 -21.26 20.86 -2.93
N GLN A 175 -20.79 22.07 -2.70
CA GLN A 175 -20.22 22.52 -1.43
C GLN A 175 -21.16 22.40 -0.20
N ASN A 176 -22.48 22.30 -0.41
CA ASN A 176 -23.46 22.29 0.69
C ASN A 176 -24.00 20.89 1.01
N HIS A 177 -23.72 19.90 0.19
CA HIS A 177 -24.21 18.53 0.37
C HIS A 177 -23.28 17.53 -0.30
N ARG A 178 -22.28 17.05 0.46
CA ARG A 178 -21.38 15.99 0.06
C ARG A 178 -21.58 14.77 0.93
N GLU A 179 -21.79 13.63 0.31
CA GLU A 179 -22.05 12.40 1.03
C GLU A 179 -20.73 11.82 1.58
N GLU A 180 -20.74 11.51 2.87
CA GLU A 180 -19.70 10.76 3.56
C GLU A 180 -20.22 9.37 3.90
N TYR A 181 -19.76 8.37 3.18
CA TYR A 181 -20.23 7.00 3.29
C TYR A 181 -19.70 6.30 4.54
N GLY A 182 -20.60 5.68 5.29
CA GLY A 182 -20.28 4.89 6.47
C GLY A 182 -21.15 3.63 6.55
N PRO A 183 -20.76 2.67 7.42
CA PRO A 183 -21.49 1.40 7.52
C PRO A 183 -22.78 1.49 8.34
N PHE A 184 -23.02 2.59 9.04
CA PHE A 184 -24.12 2.74 9.99
C PHE A 184 -25.17 3.74 9.50
N LEU A 185 -26.43 3.47 9.83
CA LEU A 185 -27.51 4.42 9.58
C LEU A 185 -27.36 5.64 10.52
N PRO A 186 -27.16 6.84 9.97
CA PRO A 186 -27.06 8.05 10.79
C PRO A 186 -28.46 8.51 11.23
N ASP A 187 -28.57 9.00 12.45
CA ASP A 187 -29.78 9.70 12.91
C ASP A 187 -29.76 11.19 12.49
N THR A 188 -30.93 11.83 12.58
CA THR A 188 -31.13 13.21 12.11
C THR A 188 -30.26 14.23 12.87
N GLY A 189 -30.04 14.02 14.17
CA GLY A 189 -29.26 14.94 15.00
C GLY A 189 -27.78 14.92 14.61
N HIS A 190 -27.19 13.71 14.47
CA HIS A 190 -25.80 13.58 14.05
C HIS A 190 -25.58 14.02 12.60
N LYS A 191 -26.55 13.80 11.69
CA LYS A 191 -26.52 14.39 10.35
C LYS A 191 -26.37 15.91 10.39
N ALA A 192 -27.20 16.58 11.14
CA ALA A 192 -27.21 18.06 11.26
C ALA A 192 -25.89 18.57 11.89
N VAL A 193 -25.39 17.89 12.92
CA VAL A 193 -24.12 18.26 13.58
C VAL A 193 -22.96 18.12 12.60
N MET A 194 -22.85 16.99 11.90
CA MET A 194 -21.78 16.75 10.94
C MET A 194 -21.84 17.75 9.79
N GLN A 195 -23.00 17.95 9.17
CA GLN A 195 -23.18 18.89 8.07
C GLN A 195 -22.80 20.33 8.48
N SER A 196 -23.22 20.77 9.66
CA SER A 196 -22.89 22.10 10.17
C SER A 196 -21.40 22.25 10.49
N SER A 197 -20.81 21.27 11.20
CA SER A 197 -19.41 21.33 11.64
C SER A 197 -18.41 21.21 10.50
N THR A 198 -18.74 20.50 9.42
CA THR A 198 -17.90 20.28 8.25
C THR A 198 -18.26 21.16 7.07
N LYS A 199 -19.21 22.07 7.21
CA LYS A 199 -19.71 22.95 6.13
C LYS A 199 -20.20 22.17 4.90
N GLY A 200 -20.91 21.06 5.10
CA GLY A 200 -21.60 20.40 3.99
C GLY A 200 -21.44 18.88 3.89
N PHE A 201 -20.59 18.21 4.68
CA PHE A 201 -20.52 16.77 4.66
C PHE A 201 -21.68 16.13 5.38
N VAL A 202 -22.36 15.21 4.72
CA VAL A 202 -23.58 14.56 5.21
C VAL A 202 -23.34 13.06 5.32
N PRO A 203 -23.38 12.47 6.51
CA PRO A 203 -23.14 11.03 6.66
C PRO A 203 -24.27 10.24 6.00
N GLN A 204 -23.89 9.24 5.22
CA GLN A 204 -24.79 8.37 4.48
C GLN A 204 -24.43 6.91 4.74
N GLN A 205 -25.43 6.06 5.02
CA GLN A 205 -25.19 4.63 5.11
C GLN A 205 -24.96 4.04 3.72
N ALA A 206 -23.83 3.33 3.54
CA ALA A 206 -23.53 2.64 2.30
C ALA A 206 -22.74 1.35 2.57
N ILE A 207 -23.14 0.26 1.92
CA ILE A 207 -22.54 -1.07 2.13
C ILE A 207 -21.16 -1.15 1.50
N HIS A 208 -20.92 -0.47 0.38
CA HIS A 208 -19.66 -0.56 -0.36
C HIS A 208 -18.43 -0.12 0.44
N ILE A 209 -18.59 0.63 1.52
CA ILE A 209 -17.49 0.98 2.43
C ILE A 209 -16.87 -0.25 3.12
N ARG A 210 -17.58 -1.38 3.13
CA ARG A 210 -17.13 -2.68 3.65
C ARG A 210 -16.71 -3.65 2.56
N ASP A 211 -16.78 -3.24 1.30
CA ASP A 211 -16.41 -4.09 0.16
C ASP A 211 -14.90 -4.02 -0.09
N SER A 212 -14.28 -5.17 -0.36
CA SER A 212 -12.87 -5.25 -0.76
C SER A 212 -12.56 -4.43 -2.02
N ALA A 213 -13.54 -4.25 -2.90
CA ALA A 213 -13.42 -3.45 -4.11
C ALA A 213 -13.08 -1.98 -3.83
N LEU A 214 -13.47 -1.44 -2.66
CA LEU A 214 -13.04 -0.11 -2.22
C LEU A 214 -11.51 -0.05 -2.08
N CYS A 215 -10.92 -1.04 -1.41
CA CYS A 215 -9.46 -1.14 -1.26
C CYS A 215 -8.79 -1.43 -2.61
N GLY A 216 -9.40 -2.31 -3.42
CA GLY A 216 -8.95 -2.68 -4.76
C GLY A 216 -8.80 -1.50 -5.72
N SER A 217 -9.48 -0.37 -5.50
CA SER A 217 -9.35 0.80 -6.35
C SER A 217 -7.92 1.39 -6.33
N CYS A 218 -7.25 1.41 -5.17
CA CYS A 218 -5.86 1.86 -5.02
C CYS A 218 -4.87 0.69 -4.90
N HIS A 219 -5.31 -0.44 -4.32
CA HIS A 219 -4.49 -1.64 -4.18
C HIS A 219 -4.61 -2.60 -5.39
N THR A 220 -4.80 -2.04 -6.56
CA THR A 220 -4.56 -2.60 -7.89
C THR A 220 -3.82 -1.53 -8.67
N LEU A 221 -2.53 -1.74 -8.91
CA LEU A 221 -1.70 -0.78 -9.62
C LEU A 221 -1.11 -1.42 -10.86
N ILE A 222 -1.44 -0.83 -12.00
CA ILE A 222 -0.94 -1.19 -13.32
C ILE A 222 -0.17 0.03 -13.83
N THR A 223 1.16 -0.04 -13.73
CA THR A 223 2.06 1.08 -14.02
C THR A 223 2.33 1.20 -15.50
N THR A 224 2.35 2.45 -16.01
CA THR A 224 2.68 2.73 -17.41
C THR A 224 4.19 2.62 -17.64
N VAL A 225 4.60 1.64 -18.44
CA VAL A 225 6.00 1.48 -18.84
C VAL A 225 6.44 2.63 -19.74
N ARG A 226 7.59 3.22 -19.46
CA ARG A 226 8.13 4.37 -20.17
C ARG A 226 9.37 4.00 -20.98
N GLY A 227 9.34 4.38 -22.25
CA GLY A 227 10.47 4.24 -23.18
C GLY A 227 11.16 5.59 -23.47
N PRO A 228 12.05 5.62 -24.47
CA PRO A 228 12.76 6.83 -24.88
C PRO A 228 11.79 7.99 -25.16
N GLY A 229 12.14 9.19 -24.69
CA GLY A 229 11.30 10.39 -24.83
C GLY A 229 10.02 10.34 -24.00
N GLY A 230 9.98 9.57 -22.92
CA GLY A 230 8.80 9.42 -22.03
C GLY A 230 7.62 8.67 -22.66
N LYS A 231 7.78 8.07 -23.84
CA LYS A 231 6.72 7.39 -24.57
C LYS A 231 6.19 6.18 -23.79
N ALA A 232 4.86 6.06 -23.67
CA ALA A 232 4.24 4.86 -23.13
C ALA A 232 4.51 3.66 -24.06
N MET A 233 5.08 2.58 -23.50
CA MET A 233 5.48 1.37 -24.22
C MET A 233 4.61 0.16 -23.88
N GLY A 234 3.79 0.25 -22.85
CA GLY A 234 2.94 -0.82 -22.34
C GLY A 234 2.49 -0.56 -20.91
N GLN A 235 2.00 -1.60 -20.29
CA GLN A 235 1.57 -1.59 -18.89
C GLN A 235 2.22 -2.77 -18.15
N PHE A 236 2.52 -2.57 -16.89
CA PHE A 236 3.09 -3.57 -16.00
C PHE A 236 2.23 -3.73 -14.74
N PRO A 237 1.77 -4.95 -14.39
CA PRO A 237 0.97 -5.21 -13.20
C PRO A 237 1.86 -5.17 -11.95
N GLU A 238 2.08 -3.98 -11.41
CA GLU A 238 3.02 -3.73 -10.31
C GLU A 238 2.52 -4.29 -8.98
N GLN A 239 1.24 -4.06 -8.65
CA GLN A 239 0.65 -4.47 -7.37
C GLN A 239 -0.76 -5.01 -7.61
N MET A 240 -0.96 -6.30 -7.34
CA MET A 240 -2.21 -7.00 -7.67
C MET A 240 -2.86 -7.72 -6.46
N PRO A 241 -2.74 -7.25 -5.20
CA PRO A 241 -3.26 -7.99 -4.05
C PRO A 241 -4.78 -8.18 -4.09
N TYR A 242 -5.53 -7.28 -4.73
CA TYR A 242 -6.97 -7.43 -4.89
C TYR A 242 -7.32 -8.59 -5.85
N GLN A 243 -6.64 -8.72 -6.99
CA GLN A 243 -6.83 -9.81 -7.94
C GLN A 243 -6.34 -11.14 -7.38
N GLU A 244 -5.21 -11.15 -6.67
CA GLU A 244 -4.71 -12.32 -5.94
C GLU A 244 -5.76 -12.81 -4.91
N TRP A 245 -6.39 -11.89 -4.16
CA TRP A 245 -7.46 -12.18 -3.23
C TRP A 245 -8.72 -12.69 -3.95
N GLN A 246 -9.12 -12.07 -5.07
CA GLN A 246 -10.26 -12.53 -5.87
C GLN A 246 -10.07 -13.97 -6.35
N HIS A 247 -8.83 -14.36 -6.67
CA HIS A 247 -8.47 -15.70 -7.16
C HIS A 247 -8.18 -16.69 -6.02
N SER A 248 -8.55 -16.38 -4.78
CA SER A 248 -8.35 -17.21 -3.59
C SER A 248 -9.68 -17.65 -2.96
N ASP A 249 -9.61 -18.62 -2.06
CA ASP A 249 -10.76 -19.03 -1.23
C ASP A 249 -11.26 -17.93 -0.29
N TYR A 250 -10.46 -16.90 -0.04
CA TYR A 250 -10.78 -15.83 0.90
C TYR A 250 -11.82 -14.86 0.36
N ASN A 251 -11.95 -14.70 -0.95
CA ASN A 251 -12.91 -13.77 -1.56
C ASN A 251 -14.36 -14.04 -1.14
N LYS A 252 -14.69 -15.27 -0.77
CA LYS A 252 -16.03 -15.71 -0.33
C LYS A 252 -16.21 -15.69 1.19
N LYS A 253 -15.14 -15.48 1.95
CA LYS A 253 -15.13 -15.67 3.40
C LYS A 253 -14.78 -14.40 4.17
N GLN A 254 -13.86 -13.60 3.65
CA GLN A 254 -13.26 -12.47 4.38
C GLN A 254 -12.93 -11.33 3.42
N SER A 255 -13.38 -10.12 3.76
CA SER A 255 -13.00 -8.91 3.03
C SER A 255 -11.61 -8.42 3.48
N CYS A 256 -11.02 -7.49 2.71
CA CYS A 256 -9.78 -6.81 3.09
C CYS A 256 -9.90 -6.18 4.48
N GLN A 257 -11.03 -5.51 4.73
CA GLN A 257 -11.29 -4.84 6.01
C GLN A 257 -11.34 -5.80 7.18
N SER A 258 -11.77 -7.06 6.99
CA SER A 258 -11.86 -8.03 8.09
C SER A 258 -10.51 -8.41 8.68
N CYS A 259 -9.43 -8.38 7.89
CA CYS A 259 -8.07 -8.66 8.32
C CYS A 259 -7.29 -7.38 8.64
N HIS A 260 -7.31 -6.39 7.73
CA HIS A 260 -6.50 -5.18 7.86
C HIS A 260 -7.11 -4.11 8.77
N MET A 261 -8.40 -4.20 9.05
CA MET A 261 -9.18 -3.31 9.93
C MET A 261 -10.03 -4.16 10.89
N PRO A 262 -9.43 -4.91 11.83
CA PRO A 262 -10.16 -5.88 12.65
C PRO A 262 -11.32 -5.25 13.41
N GLN A 263 -12.43 -5.98 13.48
CA GLN A 263 -13.66 -5.51 14.12
C GLN A 263 -13.51 -5.44 15.63
N VAL A 264 -14.13 -4.42 16.25
CA VAL A 264 -14.36 -4.37 17.70
C VAL A 264 -15.52 -5.30 18.03
N ALA A 265 -15.31 -6.22 18.98
CA ALA A 265 -16.30 -7.25 19.32
C ALA A 265 -17.55 -6.67 20.00
N GLU A 266 -17.37 -5.64 20.80
CA GLU A 266 -18.42 -5.02 21.60
C GLU A 266 -19.17 -3.92 20.83
N ALA A 267 -20.35 -3.58 21.33
CA ALA A 267 -21.04 -2.38 20.90
C ALA A 267 -20.36 -1.13 21.49
N VAL A 268 -19.85 -0.25 20.63
CA VAL A 268 -19.06 0.92 21.05
C VAL A 268 -19.54 2.20 20.37
N PRO A 269 -19.24 3.37 20.95
CA PRO A 269 -19.49 4.63 20.27
C PRO A 269 -18.56 4.79 19.06
N ILE A 270 -19.01 5.47 18.01
CA ILE A 270 -18.20 5.81 16.83
C ILE A 270 -17.80 7.29 16.79
N THR A 271 -18.27 8.08 17.74
CA THR A 271 -17.98 9.51 17.89
C THR A 271 -17.96 9.86 19.38
N ALA A 272 -17.15 10.85 19.76
CA ALA A 272 -17.14 11.41 21.11
C ALA A 272 -18.40 12.24 21.44
N LEU A 273 -19.18 12.60 20.44
CA LEU A 273 -20.48 13.22 20.63
C LEU A 273 -21.51 12.18 21.08
N TYR A 274 -22.52 12.60 21.84
CA TYR A 274 -23.58 11.71 22.31
C TYR A 274 -24.21 10.94 21.16
N GLY A 275 -24.15 9.63 21.24
CA GLY A 275 -24.72 8.73 20.22
C GLY A 275 -24.84 7.30 20.72
N PRO A 276 -25.61 6.45 20.04
CA PRO A 276 -25.76 5.05 20.42
C PRO A 276 -24.48 4.29 20.16
N ASN A 277 -24.21 3.30 21.02
CA ASN A 277 -23.19 2.30 20.73
C ASN A 277 -23.58 1.50 19.46
N ARG A 278 -22.59 1.17 18.63
CA ARG A 278 -22.75 0.43 17.38
C ARG A 278 -21.96 -0.87 17.43
N VAL A 279 -22.58 -1.96 16.97
CA VAL A 279 -21.92 -3.25 16.75
C VAL A 279 -21.29 -3.23 15.34
N GLY A 280 -20.10 -3.77 15.22
CA GLY A 280 -19.44 -3.88 13.90
C GLY A 280 -18.61 -2.67 13.51
N MET A 281 -18.12 -1.88 14.46
CA MET A 281 -17.08 -0.89 14.22
C MET A 281 -15.77 -1.59 13.85
N HIS A 282 -15.13 -1.14 12.77
CA HIS A 282 -13.79 -1.58 12.39
C HIS A 282 -12.73 -0.61 12.90
N ARG A 283 -11.62 -1.15 13.41
CA ARG A 283 -10.45 -0.37 13.81
C ARG A 283 -9.77 0.20 12.58
N HIS A 284 -9.35 1.45 12.65
CA HIS A 284 -8.66 2.12 11.54
C HIS A 284 -7.14 1.99 11.64
N VAL A 285 -6.67 0.82 12.04
CA VAL A 285 -5.25 0.51 12.23
C VAL A 285 -4.52 0.20 10.93
N PHE A 286 -5.23 -0.22 9.87
CA PHE A 286 -4.69 -0.56 8.55
C PHE A 286 -3.42 -1.41 8.64
N ILE A 287 -3.53 -2.56 9.32
CA ILE A 287 -2.40 -3.47 9.52
C ILE A 287 -1.88 -3.91 8.15
N GLY A 288 -0.60 -3.69 7.88
CA GLY A 288 0.05 -4.08 6.64
C GLY A 288 1.24 -4.99 6.88
N GLY A 289 2.21 -4.95 5.96
CA GLY A 289 3.46 -5.72 6.08
C GLY A 289 4.70 -4.86 6.30
N ASN A 290 4.59 -3.53 6.41
CA ASN A 290 5.77 -2.66 6.43
C ASN A 290 6.06 -2.09 7.83
N PHE A 291 6.42 -2.97 8.76
CA PHE A 291 6.86 -2.60 10.11
C PHE A 291 8.14 -1.74 10.10
N LEU A 292 9.03 -1.93 9.10
CA LEU A 292 10.26 -1.16 8.95
C LEU A 292 9.95 0.32 8.69
N LEU A 293 9.06 0.60 7.75
CA LEU A 293 8.64 1.98 7.47
C LEU A 293 7.97 2.63 8.69
N GLN A 294 7.11 1.88 9.41
CA GLN A 294 6.52 2.40 10.66
C GLN A 294 7.59 2.74 11.70
N GLY A 295 8.66 1.93 11.79
CA GLY A 295 9.84 2.20 12.62
C GLY A 295 10.55 3.48 12.19
N MET A 296 10.84 3.63 10.89
CA MET A 296 11.48 4.83 10.33
C MET A 296 10.64 6.09 10.56
N LEU A 297 9.31 6.01 10.39
CA LEU A 297 8.40 7.12 10.69
C LEU A 297 8.45 7.53 12.18
N ASN A 298 8.69 6.58 13.07
CA ASN A 298 8.83 6.86 14.50
C ASN A 298 10.20 7.46 14.85
N GLU A 299 11.27 6.87 14.37
CA GLU A 299 12.64 7.28 14.65
C GLU A 299 12.96 8.67 14.05
N HIS A 300 12.41 8.96 12.85
CA HIS A 300 12.61 10.22 12.14
C HIS A 300 11.36 11.13 12.13
N ARG A 301 10.50 10.97 13.15
CA ARG A 301 9.20 11.61 13.25
C ARG A 301 9.23 13.14 13.06
N GLU A 302 10.22 13.81 13.67
CA GLU A 302 10.35 15.27 13.60
C GLU A 302 10.80 15.73 12.20
N GLU A 303 11.76 15.02 11.60
CA GLU A 303 12.26 15.32 10.26
C GLU A 303 11.20 15.09 9.18
N LEU A 304 10.41 14.02 9.32
CA LEU A 304 9.34 13.66 8.41
C LEU A 304 8.01 14.34 8.72
N ASP A 305 7.96 15.19 9.75
CA ASP A 305 6.77 15.91 10.23
C ASP A 305 5.56 14.99 10.47
N VAL A 306 5.78 13.84 11.11
CA VAL A 306 4.74 12.85 11.41
C VAL A 306 3.89 13.32 12.60
N ALA A 307 2.57 13.36 12.42
CA ALA A 307 1.64 13.86 13.45
C ALA A 307 1.38 12.86 14.59
N ALA A 308 1.59 11.55 14.35
CA ALA A 308 1.39 10.52 15.37
C ALA A 308 2.43 10.63 16.50
N GLN A 309 2.05 10.25 17.71
CA GLN A 309 2.96 10.22 18.85
C GLN A 309 3.87 9.00 18.80
N PRO A 310 5.07 9.03 19.43
CA PRO A 310 5.99 7.90 19.43
C PRO A 310 5.38 6.59 19.90
N GLU A 311 4.53 6.64 20.94
CA GLU A 311 3.87 5.46 21.51
C GLU A 311 2.85 4.86 20.55
N GLU A 312 2.15 5.68 19.78
CA GLU A 312 1.17 5.24 18.78
C GLU A 312 1.86 4.54 17.60
N LEU A 313 2.97 5.07 17.14
CA LEU A 313 3.78 4.46 16.09
C LEU A 313 4.44 3.17 16.58
N GLN A 314 4.96 3.14 17.81
CA GLN A 314 5.53 1.94 18.40
C GLN A 314 4.45 0.83 18.54
N GLU A 315 3.24 1.20 18.95
CA GLU A 315 2.12 0.25 19.00
C GLU A 315 1.76 -0.26 17.60
N ALA A 316 1.80 0.58 16.58
CA ALA A 316 1.57 0.17 15.19
C ALA A 316 2.65 -0.81 14.70
N VAL A 317 3.94 -0.57 14.98
CA VAL A 317 5.06 -1.50 14.70
C VAL A 317 4.83 -2.85 15.39
N ASN A 318 4.50 -2.82 16.69
CA ASN A 318 4.27 -4.04 17.47
C ASN A 318 3.09 -4.84 16.92
N ARG A 319 1.97 -4.18 16.63
CA ARG A 319 0.76 -4.80 16.05
C ARG A 319 1.04 -5.41 14.68
N THR A 320 1.74 -4.70 13.81
CA THR A 320 2.11 -5.20 12.48
C THR A 320 3.03 -6.42 12.60
N SER A 321 4.05 -6.36 13.45
CA SER A 321 4.99 -7.47 13.67
C SER A 321 4.31 -8.70 14.28
N GLU A 322 3.40 -8.50 15.24
CA GLU A 322 2.64 -9.59 15.87
C GLU A 322 1.68 -10.24 14.86
N PHE A 323 0.96 -9.43 14.08
CA PHE A 323 0.08 -9.95 13.03
C PHE A 323 0.85 -10.77 11.99
N LEU A 324 2.01 -10.30 11.55
CA LEU A 324 2.87 -11.03 10.64
C LEU A 324 3.32 -12.39 11.21
N ARG A 325 3.73 -12.43 12.49
CA ARG A 325 4.19 -13.66 13.15
C ARG A 325 3.08 -14.66 13.43
N THR A 326 1.85 -14.19 13.66
CA THR A 326 0.77 -15.07 14.14
C THR A 326 -0.28 -15.41 13.09
N GLN A 327 -0.40 -14.60 12.00
CA GLN A 327 -1.49 -14.70 11.05
C GLN A 327 -1.07 -14.89 9.59
N SER A 328 0.24 -14.81 9.27
CA SER A 328 0.65 -14.77 7.86
C SER A 328 1.15 -16.10 7.31
N ALA A 329 1.83 -16.90 8.11
CA ALA A 329 2.48 -18.11 7.63
C ALA A 329 2.58 -19.23 8.67
N LYS A 330 2.85 -20.44 8.18
CA LYS A 330 3.25 -21.60 8.99
C LYS A 330 4.37 -22.36 8.30
N VAL A 331 5.29 -22.92 9.08
CA VAL A 331 6.38 -23.79 8.58
C VAL A 331 6.25 -25.14 9.24
N GLU A 332 6.48 -26.23 8.49
CA GLU A 332 6.48 -27.60 8.96
C GLU A 332 7.69 -28.35 8.39
N LEU A 333 8.28 -29.23 9.22
CA LEU A 333 9.30 -30.20 8.80
C LEU A 333 8.66 -31.54 8.53
N LEU A 334 8.86 -32.07 7.34
CA LEU A 334 8.27 -33.33 6.88
C LEU A 334 9.38 -34.27 6.38
N ASP A 335 9.08 -35.56 6.28
CA ASP A 335 9.92 -36.58 5.63
C ASP A 335 11.38 -36.60 6.07
N LEU A 336 11.65 -36.40 7.37
CA LEU A 336 13.00 -36.47 7.92
C LEU A 336 13.56 -37.89 7.75
N ARG A 337 14.66 -38.01 6.99
CA ARG A 337 15.28 -39.31 6.66
C ARG A 337 16.80 -39.22 6.72
N LYS A 338 17.39 -40.23 7.32
CA LYS A 338 18.84 -40.45 7.18
C LYS A 338 19.13 -41.08 5.80
N THR A 339 20.10 -40.53 5.10
CA THR A 339 20.61 -41.10 3.85
C THR A 339 21.96 -41.78 4.08
N ALA A 340 22.46 -42.52 3.09
CA ALA A 340 23.78 -43.16 3.20
C ALA A 340 24.88 -42.13 3.47
N ASP A 341 24.74 -40.91 2.89
CA ASP A 341 25.78 -39.88 2.87
C ASP A 341 25.39 -38.62 3.68
N GLY A 342 24.29 -38.69 4.46
CA GLY A 342 23.86 -37.51 5.21
C GLY A 342 22.37 -37.52 5.64
N LEU A 343 21.64 -36.45 5.35
CA LEU A 343 20.31 -36.16 5.81
C LEU A 343 19.43 -35.60 4.70
N SER A 344 18.15 -35.99 4.65
CA SER A 344 17.14 -35.38 3.78
C SER A 344 15.87 -35.10 4.55
N PHE A 345 15.25 -33.94 4.29
CA PHE A 345 13.96 -33.53 4.84
C PHE A 345 13.23 -32.58 3.87
N VAL A 346 11.97 -32.34 4.13
CA VAL A 346 11.14 -31.39 3.38
C VAL A 346 10.71 -30.27 4.32
N VAL A 347 10.87 -29.04 3.86
CA VAL A 347 10.30 -27.85 4.52
C VAL A 347 9.04 -27.47 3.75
N LYS A 348 7.90 -27.47 4.45
CA LYS A 348 6.63 -26.99 3.92
C LYS A 348 6.36 -25.59 4.47
N ALA A 349 6.30 -24.61 3.58
CA ALA A 349 5.88 -23.25 3.89
C ALA A 349 4.42 -23.04 3.45
N GLN A 350 3.57 -22.59 4.37
CA GLN A 350 2.14 -22.36 4.13
C GLN A 350 1.83 -20.87 4.21
N ASN A 351 1.04 -20.39 3.26
CA ASN A 351 0.47 -19.05 3.27
C ASN A 351 -0.90 -19.07 3.93
N LEU A 352 -1.07 -18.31 5.00
CA LEU A 352 -2.32 -18.16 5.75
C LEU A 352 -3.07 -16.86 5.38
N THR A 353 -2.56 -16.09 4.41
CA THR A 353 -3.15 -14.82 3.98
C THR A 353 -4.08 -15.01 2.77
N GLY A 354 -4.90 -14.00 2.49
CA GLY A 354 -5.85 -14.04 1.38
C GLY A 354 -5.26 -13.69 0.00
N HIS A 355 -3.98 -13.45 -0.10
CA HIS A 355 -3.24 -13.04 -1.30
C HIS A 355 -1.88 -13.72 -1.32
N LYS A 356 -1.05 -13.52 -2.33
CA LYS A 356 0.33 -14.06 -2.35
C LYS A 356 1.10 -13.58 -1.11
N LEU A 357 2.08 -14.34 -0.69
CA LEU A 357 2.96 -14.01 0.44
C LEU A 357 4.44 -14.06 -0.03
N PRO A 358 5.12 -12.89 -0.03
CA PRO A 358 4.60 -11.56 0.19
C PRO A 358 3.72 -11.04 -0.96
N THR A 359 3.03 -9.89 -0.76
CA THR A 359 2.20 -9.27 -1.80
C THR A 359 2.42 -7.76 -1.90
N ALA A 360 1.75 -7.12 -2.86
CA ALA A 360 1.78 -5.70 -3.18
C ALA A 360 3.14 -5.27 -3.75
N TYR A 361 3.76 -4.21 -3.20
CA TYR A 361 4.95 -3.61 -3.79
C TYR A 361 6.10 -4.61 -3.93
N PRO A 362 6.75 -4.70 -5.09
CA PRO A 362 7.68 -5.79 -5.42
C PRO A 362 9.02 -5.77 -4.65
N SER A 363 9.25 -4.80 -3.78
CA SER A 363 10.43 -4.79 -2.89
C SER A 363 10.40 -5.86 -1.79
N ARG A 364 9.24 -6.50 -1.58
CA ARG A 364 9.01 -7.43 -0.48
C ARG A 364 9.50 -8.82 -0.84
N ARG A 365 10.20 -9.46 0.12
CA ARG A 365 10.64 -10.85 -0.03
C ARG A 365 10.44 -11.65 1.25
N ALA A 366 10.21 -12.96 1.10
CA ALA A 366 10.27 -13.93 2.19
C ALA A 366 11.21 -15.05 1.77
N TRP A 367 11.93 -15.68 2.72
CA TRP A 367 12.89 -16.74 2.39
C TRP A 367 13.02 -17.75 3.50
N LEU A 368 13.52 -18.92 3.13
CA LEU A 368 13.83 -19.98 4.09
C LEU A 368 15.26 -19.83 4.62
N HIS A 369 15.40 -19.66 5.95
CA HIS A 369 16.66 -19.81 6.66
C HIS A 369 16.70 -21.16 7.34
N ILE A 370 17.61 -22.02 6.92
CA ILE A 370 17.74 -23.38 7.42
C ILE A 370 19.07 -23.55 8.12
N THR A 371 19.03 -24.03 9.36
CA THR A 371 20.22 -24.40 10.13
C THR A 371 20.14 -25.86 10.55
N VAL A 372 21.20 -26.61 10.30
CA VAL A 372 21.38 -27.98 10.79
C VAL A 372 22.62 -28.07 11.65
N LYS A 373 22.47 -28.58 12.87
CA LYS A 373 23.56 -28.80 13.84
C LYS A 373 23.73 -30.27 14.15
N ASP A 374 24.98 -30.68 14.36
CA ASP A 374 25.30 -32.03 14.83
C ASP A 374 25.10 -32.18 16.35
N SER A 375 25.33 -33.38 16.86
CA SER A 375 25.23 -33.70 18.30
C SER A 375 26.17 -32.91 19.20
N ALA A 376 27.25 -32.31 18.64
CA ALA A 376 28.19 -31.45 19.33
C ALA A 376 27.76 -29.96 19.25
N GLY A 377 26.61 -29.66 18.64
CA GLY A 377 26.10 -28.31 18.46
C GLY A 377 26.81 -27.52 17.34
N ARG A 378 27.64 -28.17 16.53
CA ARG A 378 28.34 -27.52 15.38
C ARG A 378 27.38 -27.42 14.21
N THR A 379 27.33 -26.27 13.57
CA THR A 379 26.58 -26.08 12.31
C THR A 379 27.23 -26.89 11.20
N VAL A 380 26.49 -27.82 10.63
CA VAL A 380 26.91 -28.67 9.50
C VAL A 380 26.31 -28.23 8.17
N PHE A 381 25.21 -27.43 8.24
CA PHE A 381 24.59 -26.78 7.09
C PHE A 381 23.88 -25.50 7.54
N GLU A 382 24.02 -24.45 6.76
CA GLU A 382 23.28 -23.21 6.94
C GLU A 382 23.06 -22.56 5.58
N SER A 383 21.81 -22.18 5.28
CA SER A 383 21.41 -21.53 4.04
C SER A 383 20.45 -20.38 4.38
N GLY A 384 20.63 -19.22 3.76
CA GLY A 384 19.73 -18.07 3.91
C GLY A 384 19.93 -17.25 5.21
N ALA A 385 21.11 -17.26 5.82
CA ALA A 385 21.41 -16.40 6.97
C ALA A 385 21.35 -14.91 6.59
N LEU A 386 20.88 -14.06 7.52
CA LEU A 386 20.81 -12.62 7.33
C LEU A 386 22.15 -11.97 7.75
N ASN A 387 22.76 -11.19 6.85
CA ASN A 387 23.90 -10.37 7.16
C ASN A 387 23.52 -9.10 7.96
N PRO A 388 24.47 -8.50 8.70
CA PRO A 388 24.23 -7.26 9.46
C PRO A 388 23.78 -6.07 8.61
N ASP A 389 24.06 -6.04 7.32
CA ASP A 389 23.66 -5.01 6.36
C ASP A 389 22.26 -5.23 5.76
N GLY A 390 21.60 -6.34 6.11
CA GLY A 390 20.26 -6.70 5.59
C GLY A 390 20.27 -7.53 4.33
N SER A 391 21.44 -7.91 3.80
CA SER A 391 21.57 -8.87 2.68
C SER A 391 21.43 -10.31 3.17
N ILE A 392 21.08 -11.22 2.26
CA ILE A 392 20.93 -12.66 2.54
C ILE A 392 22.18 -13.38 2.03
N VAL A 393 22.82 -14.18 2.89
CA VAL A 393 23.95 -15.02 2.52
C VAL A 393 23.52 -16.02 1.45
N GLY A 394 24.22 -16.06 0.34
CA GLY A 394 23.93 -16.93 -0.80
C GLY A 394 22.96 -16.34 -1.82
N ASN A 395 22.37 -15.17 -1.57
CA ASN A 395 21.48 -14.53 -2.54
C ASN A 395 22.28 -13.87 -3.68
N ASP A 396 22.14 -14.40 -4.88
CA ASP A 396 22.76 -13.86 -6.08
C ASP A 396 22.38 -12.40 -6.37
N ASN A 397 21.13 -12.00 -6.13
CA ASN A 397 20.66 -10.63 -6.38
C ASN A 397 21.28 -9.63 -5.40
N ASP A 398 21.47 -10.00 -4.13
CA ASP A 398 22.13 -9.12 -3.18
C ASP A 398 23.60 -8.92 -3.52
N ALA A 399 24.26 -9.92 -4.09
CA ALA A 399 25.66 -9.86 -4.53
C ALA A 399 25.82 -9.11 -5.87
N ASP A 400 24.91 -9.33 -6.84
CA ASP A 400 24.97 -8.77 -8.20
C ASP A 400 23.58 -8.31 -8.65
N PRO A 401 23.37 -7.00 -8.91
CA PRO A 401 22.05 -6.47 -9.28
C PRO A 401 21.47 -7.01 -10.58
N LEU A 402 22.27 -7.68 -11.40
CA LEU A 402 21.83 -8.27 -12.67
C LEU A 402 21.47 -9.75 -12.57
N LYS A 403 21.64 -10.37 -11.39
CA LYS A 403 21.32 -11.76 -11.11
C LYS A 403 20.14 -11.89 -10.15
N PHE A 404 19.65 -13.11 -9.99
CA PHE A 404 18.65 -13.46 -8.96
C PHE A 404 18.69 -14.95 -8.67
N GLU A 405 18.25 -15.34 -7.45
CA GLU A 405 18.05 -16.73 -7.07
C GLU A 405 16.88 -17.33 -7.86
N PRO A 406 17.06 -18.46 -8.55
CA PRO A 406 15.96 -19.18 -9.15
C PRO A 406 15.07 -19.80 -8.07
N TYR A 407 13.91 -20.32 -8.47
CA TYR A 407 13.12 -21.20 -7.61
C TYR A 407 13.82 -22.56 -7.46
N TYR A 408 13.89 -23.05 -6.24
CA TYR A 408 14.44 -24.36 -5.89
C TYR A 408 13.35 -25.32 -5.39
N SER A 409 13.09 -26.42 -6.09
CA SER A 409 12.31 -27.55 -5.52
C SER A 409 13.19 -28.44 -4.62
N GLU A 410 14.53 -28.42 -4.82
CA GLU A 410 15.53 -29.14 -4.03
C GLU A 410 16.77 -28.28 -3.78
N ILE A 411 17.23 -28.22 -2.53
CA ILE A 411 18.44 -27.51 -2.09
C ILE A 411 19.44 -28.53 -1.59
N THR A 412 20.68 -28.45 -2.15
CA THR A 412 21.79 -29.38 -1.88
C THR A 412 23.06 -28.69 -1.42
N SER A 413 23.14 -27.35 -1.52
CA SER A 413 24.29 -26.54 -1.15
C SER A 413 23.85 -25.35 -0.26
N PRO A 414 24.73 -24.92 0.68
CA PRO A 414 24.51 -23.69 1.45
C PRO A 414 24.35 -22.41 0.61
N ASP A 415 24.89 -22.39 -0.60
CA ASP A 415 24.81 -21.24 -1.51
C ASP A 415 23.45 -21.13 -2.22
N GLN A 416 22.60 -22.14 -2.11
CA GLN A 416 21.24 -22.14 -2.64
C GLN A 416 20.28 -21.65 -1.56
N VAL A 417 19.51 -20.61 -1.87
CA VAL A 417 18.51 -20.04 -0.94
C VAL A 417 17.16 -19.94 -1.62
N GLU A 418 16.14 -20.55 -1.06
CA GLU A 418 14.78 -20.34 -1.57
C GLU A 418 14.23 -19.00 -1.09
N ILE A 419 14.00 -18.08 -2.04
CA ILE A 419 13.50 -16.73 -1.79
C ILE A 419 12.22 -16.52 -2.58
N PHE A 420 11.11 -16.38 -1.88
CA PHE A 420 9.78 -16.11 -2.43
C PHE A 420 9.64 -14.60 -2.68
N GLU A 421 9.76 -14.20 -3.95
CA GLU A 421 9.82 -12.78 -4.34
C GLU A 421 9.43 -12.59 -5.81
N PRO A 422 9.03 -11.37 -6.21
CA PRO A 422 8.96 -11.00 -7.61
C PRO A 422 10.29 -10.40 -8.06
N ILE A 423 10.83 -10.88 -9.19
CA ILE A 423 11.98 -10.28 -9.87
C ILE A 423 11.51 -9.64 -11.17
N LEU A 424 11.75 -8.34 -11.32
CA LEU A 424 11.31 -7.57 -12.47
C LEU A 424 12.37 -7.59 -13.58
N GLY A 425 11.90 -7.59 -14.82
CA GLY A 425 12.74 -7.50 -16.02
C GLY A 425 12.39 -6.29 -16.86
N ASP A 426 13.43 -5.63 -17.39
CA ASP A 426 13.30 -4.56 -18.37
C ASP A 426 13.02 -5.09 -19.79
N SER A 427 12.92 -4.19 -20.77
CA SER A 427 12.68 -4.55 -22.18
C SER A 427 13.82 -5.34 -22.83
N GLN A 428 15.03 -5.31 -22.25
CA GLN A 428 16.19 -6.08 -22.71
C GLN A 428 16.33 -7.43 -22.00
N GLY A 429 15.53 -7.66 -20.95
CA GLY A 429 15.55 -8.88 -20.14
C GLY A 429 16.52 -8.81 -18.96
N HIS A 430 17.08 -7.65 -18.64
CA HIS A 430 17.89 -7.47 -17.45
C HIS A 430 16.99 -7.31 -16.21
N VAL A 431 17.51 -7.74 -15.06
CA VAL A 431 16.88 -7.48 -13.76
C VAL A 431 16.81 -5.97 -13.52
N THR A 432 15.67 -5.50 -13.07
CA THR A 432 15.46 -4.08 -12.73
C THR A 432 14.64 -3.93 -11.47
N THR A 433 14.85 -2.85 -10.73
CA THR A 433 13.96 -2.35 -9.66
C THR A 433 13.27 -1.05 -10.07
N GLY A 434 13.45 -0.58 -11.32
CA GLY A 434 12.77 0.57 -11.91
C GLY A 434 11.37 0.19 -12.37
N LEU A 435 10.35 0.80 -11.77
CA LEU A 435 8.95 0.46 -12.05
C LEU A 435 8.53 0.92 -13.45
N LEU A 436 8.97 2.11 -13.86
CA LEU A 436 8.66 2.63 -15.19
C LEU A 436 9.45 1.93 -16.31
N SER A 437 10.49 1.17 -15.97
CA SER A 437 11.30 0.37 -16.90
C SER A 437 10.86 -1.10 -16.96
N ALA A 438 10.12 -1.58 -15.95
CA ALA A 438 9.71 -2.98 -15.83
C ALA A 438 8.61 -3.32 -16.86
N VAL A 439 8.84 -4.39 -17.63
CA VAL A 439 7.88 -4.85 -18.66
C VAL A 439 7.31 -6.24 -18.38
N ARG A 440 7.92 -6.99 -17.47
CA ARG A 440 7.50 -8.35 -17.10
C ARG A 440 8.13 -8.79 -15.79
N TYR A 441 7.61 -9.87 -15.23
CA TYR A 441 8.30 -10.64 -14.20
C TYR A 441 9.27 -11.62 -14.87
N LEU A 442 10.48 -11.75 -14.31
CA LEU A 442 11.44 -12.81 -14.63
C LEU A 442 11.24 -14.01 -13.69
N LYS A 443 10.78 -13.73 -12.47
CA LYS A 443 10.40 -14.67 -11.43
C LYS A 443 9.22 -14.11 -10.65
N ASP A 444 8.22 -14.91 -10.35
CA ASP A 444 7.18 -14.65 -9.33
C ASP A 444 6.78 -15.98 -8.70
N ASP A 445 7.46 -16.34 -7.65
CA ASP A 445 7.24 -17.54 -6.85
C ASP A 445 6.75 -17.21 -5.43
N ARG A 446 6.13 -16.05 -5.26
CA ARG A 446 5.47 -15.67 -4.01
C ARG A 446 4.44 -16.73 -3.63
N ILE A 447 4.47 -17.20 -2.37
CA ILE A 447 3.66 -18.34 -1.92
C ILE A 447 2.17 -18.04 -2.13
N LEU A 448 1.49 -18.92 -2.84
CA LEU A 448 0.09 -18.73 -3.25
C LEU A 448 -0.88 -18.81 -2.05
N PRO A 449 -1.97 -18.04 -2.04
CA PRO A 449 -3.03 -18.19 -1.03
C PRO A 449 -3.83 -19.48 -1.23
N ALA A 450 -4.53 -19.92 -0.19
CA ALA A 450 -5.42 -21.08 -0.29
C ALA A 450 -6.49 -20.90 -1.38
N GLY A 451 -6.70 -21.95 -2.19
CA GLY A 451 -7.66 -21.96 -3.29
C GLY A 451 -7.16 -21.29 -4.59
N PHE A 452 -5.95 -20.74 -4.60
CA PHE A 452 -5.35 -20.18 -5.81
C PHE A 452 -4.98 -21.31 -6.80
N ASP A 453 -5.60 -21.30 -7.97
CA ASP A 453 -5.26 -22.22 -9.06
C ASP A 453 -4.30 -21.53 -10.04
N LYS A 454 -3.02 -21.92 -10.02
CA LYS A 454 -1.99 -21.33 -10.88
C LYS A 454 -2.18 -21.62 -12.38
N ALA A 455 -2.94 -22.67 -12.73
CA ALA A 455 -3.19 -23.02 -14.12
C ALA A 455 -4.24 -22.13 -14.81
N SER A 456 -5.16 -21.56 -14.01
CA SER A 456 -6.22 -20.66 -14.49
C SER A 456 -6.01 -19.20 -14.09
N ALA A 457 -4.87 -18.87 -13.46
CA ALA A 457 -4.55 -17.51 -13.04
C ALA A 457 -4.38 -16.58 -14.26
N GLU A 458 -4.96 -15.38 -14.14
CA GLU A 458 -4.75 -14.33 -15.14
C GLU A 458 -3.26 -13.95 -15.24
N PRO A 459 -2.76 -13.50 -16.41
CA PRO A 459 -1.35 -13.17 -16.61
C PRO A 459 -0.78 -12.21 -15.57
N ASP A 460 -1.59 -11.27 -15.09
CA ASP A 460 -1.19 -10.24 -14.13
C ASP A 460 -0.89 -10.77 -12.72
N ILE A 461 -1.34 -11.98 -12.41
CA ILE A 461 -1.12 -12.67 -11.13
C ILE A 461 -0.50 -14.06 -11.31
N ALA A 462 -0.04 -14.39 -12.50
CA ALA A 462 0.53 -15.71 -12.81
C ALA A 462 1.79 -16.00 -11.98
N VAL A 463 2.07 -17.28 -11.81
CA VAL A 463 3.38 -17.77 -11.31
C VAL A 463 4.36 -17.73 -12.46
N VAL A 464 5.56 -17.21 -12.23
CA VAL A 464 6.61 -17.07 -13.26
C VAL A 464 7.91 -17.72 -12.81
N GLY A 465 8.56 -18.45 -13.70
CA GLY A 465 9.81 -19.18 -13.43
C GLY A 465 9.56 -20.62 -12.97
N GLY A 466 10.55 -21.23 -12.34
CA GLY A 466 10.54 -22.67 -12.01
C GLY A 466 9.37 -23.15 -11.14
N ALA A 467 8.81 -22.28 -10.31
CA ALA A 467 7.65 -22.60 -9.48
C ALA A 467 6.36 -22.91 -10.28
N HIS A 468 6.28 -22.40 -11.53
CA HIS A 468 5.13 -22.65 -12.39
C HIS A 468 4.93 -24.15 -12.66
N ASP A 469 6.01 -24.86 -12.93
CA ASP A 469 5.99 -26.27 -13.34
C ASP A 469 6.08 -27.24 -12.15
N ASP A 470 6.39 -26.77 -10.94
CA ASP A 470 6.48 -27.63 -9.76
C ASP A 470 5.10 -27.93 -9.19
N PRO A 471 4.67 -29.22 -9.16
CA PRO A 471 3.38 -29.61 -8.57
C PRO A 471 3.31 -29.38 -7.04
N GLN A 472 4.45 -29.26 -6.36
CA GLN A 472 4.49 -28.96 -4.92
C GLN A 472 4.30 -27.48 -4.61
N PHE A 473 4.44 -26.60 -5.61
CA PHE A 473 4.10 -25.19 -5.52
C PHE A 473 2.62 -25.02 -5.91
N ALA A 474 1.74 -25.02 -4.93
CA ALA A 474 0.29 -25.05 -5.14
C ALA A 474 -0.44 -24.03 -4.24
N GLY A 475 -1.72 -23.83 -4.48
CA GLY A 475 -2.55 -22.95 -3.67
C GLY A 475 -2.49 -23.30 -2.18
N GLY A 476 -2.05 -22.35 -1.36
CA GLY A 476 -1.91 -22.43 0.08
C GLY A 476 -0.52 -22.85 0.59
N SER A 477 0.35 -23.47 -0.23
CA SER A 477 1.67 -23.88 0.27
C SER A 477 2.67 -24.26 -0.84
N THR A 478 3.94 -24.33 -0.44
CA THR A 478 5.03 -24.93 -1.21
C THR A 478 5.84 -25.89 -0.36
N GLN A 479 6.58 -26.81 -1.01
CA GLN A 479 7.43 -27.80 -0.34
C GLN A 479 8.81 -27.82 -0.99
N ILE A 480 9.84 -27.54 -0.21
CA ILE A 480 11.23 -27.53 -0.65
C ILE A 480 11.97 -28.70 0.01
N ARG A 481 12.62 -29.53 -0.80
CA ARG A 481 13.43 -30.64 -0.32
C ARG A 481 14.86 -30.17 -0.02
N TYR A 482 15.37 -30.55 1.13
CA TYR A 482 16.79 -30.38 1.50
C TYR A 482 17.49 -31.71 1.50
N VAL A 483 18.64 -31.80 0.80
CA VAL A 483 19.49 -32.98 0.77
C VAL A 483 20.91 -32.56 1.18
N ILE A 484 21.25 -32.85 2.43
CA ILE A 484 22.51 -32.42 3.04
C ILE A 484 23.47 -33.58 3.06
N ARG A 485 24.60 -33.43 2.35
CA ARG A 485 25.67 -34.43 2.29
C ARG A 485 26.74 -34.11 3.33
N GLY A 486 27.32 -35.16 3.90
CA GLY A 486 28.34 -35.05 4.94
C GLY A 486 27.75 -34.94 6.33
N GLY A 487 28.54 -35.27 7.34
CA GLY A 487 28.10 -35.34 8.72
C GLY A 487 27.89 -36.80 9.16
N GLN A 488 28.98 -37.44 9.58
CA GLN A 488 28.89 -38.73 10.27
C GLN A 488 28.55 -38.49 11.73
N GLY A 489 27.33 -38.85 12.13
CA GLY A 489 26.91 -38.89 13.50
C GLY A 489 25.75 -37.99 13.89
N GLY A 490 24.51 -38.52 13.81
CA GLY A 490 23.35 -37.96 14.47
C GLY A 490 23.39 -38.14 16.00
N PRO A 491 22.47 -37.57 16.75
CA PRO A 491 21.30 -36.83 16.27
C PRO A 491 21.62 -35.44 15.68
N TYR A 492 20.85 -35.05 14.67
CA TYR A 492 20.88 -33.71 14.12
C TYR A 492 19.74 -32.87 14.66
N GLN A 493 20.00 -31.58 14.91
CA GLN A 493 19.00 -30.58 15.20
C GLN A 493 18.79 -29.73 13.97
N ILE A 494 17.55 -29.67 13.48
CA ILE A 494 17.14 -28.90 12.32
C ILE A 494 16.29 -27.74 12.82
N LYS A 495 16.59 -26.53 12.37
CA LYS A 495 15.74 -25.35 12.52
C LYS A 495 15.43 -24.81 11.13
N ALA A 496 14.14 -24.66 10.81
CA ALA A 496 13.64 -24.04 9.61
C ALA A 496 12.84 -22.79 9.98
N GLU A 497 13.22 -21.65 9.45
CA GLU A 497 12.57 -20.36 9.68
C GLU A 497 12.14 -19.76 8.35
N LEU A 498 10.91 -19.23 8.27
CA LEU A 498 10.48 -18.38 7.18
C LEU A 498 10.66 -16.93 7.62
N TRP A 499 11.60 -16.23 7.00
CA TRP A 499 11.89 -14.82 7.24
C TRP A 499 11.14 -13.95 6.26
N TYR A 500 10.96 -12.68 6.61
CA TYR A 500 10.30 -11.67 5.78
C TYR A 500 10.99 -10.30 5.91
N GLN A 501 11.16 -9.64 4.77
CA GLN A 501 11.73 -8.31 4.66
C GLN A 501 10.84 -7.44 3.77
N PRO A 502 10.31 -6.30 4.27
CA PRO A 502 9.39 -5.45 3.51
C PRO A 502 10.06 -4.61 2.41
N ILE A 503 11.35 -4.32 2.58
CA ILE A 503 12.20 -3.68 1.58
C ILE A 503 13.48 -4.49 1.49
N GLY A 504 13.64 -5.25 0.42
CA GLY A 504 14.81 -6.07 0.16
C GLY A 504 16.08 -5.25 -0.02
N PHE A 505 17.23 -5.83 0.34
CA PHE A 505 18.54 -5.19 0.25
C PHE A 505 18.76 -4.52 -1.11
N ARG A 506 18.51 -5.21 -2.21
CA ARG A 506 18.73 -4.69 -3.56
C ARG A 506 17.81 -3.51 -3.91
N TRP A 507 16.58 -3.51 -3.44
CA TRP A 507 15.65 -2.41 -3.63
C TRP A 507 16.10 -1.13 -2.92
N ALA A 508 16.74 -1.25 -1.76
CA ALA A 508 17.36 -0.13 -1.07
C ALA A 508 18.66 0.31 -1.77
N HIS A 509 19.60 -0.63 -1.99
CA HIS A 509 20.94 -0.28 -2.46
C HIS A 509 21.02 0.12 -3.93
N ASN A 510 20.04 -0.23 -4.76
CA ASN A 510 19.92 0.33 -6.12
C ASN A 510 19.63 1.84 -6.13
N LEU A 511 19.36 2.45 -4.99
CA LEU A 511 19.23 3.91 -4.84
C LEU A 511 20.58 4.62 -4.59
N GLU A 512 21.66 3.92 -4.29
CA GLU A 512 22.98 4.51 -4.00
C GLU A 512 23.54 5.44 -5.09
N PRO A 513 23.38 5.14 -6.39
CA PRO A 513 23.89 6.01 -7.45
C PRO A 513 23.21 7.38 -7.50
N TYR A 514 21.98 7.49 -6.98
CA TYR A 514 21.17 8.70 -7.05
C TYR A 514 21.51 9.68 -5.94
N LYS A 515 22.14 10.82 -6.29
CA LYS A 515 22.66 11.81 -5.34
C LYS A 515 21.64 12.89 -4.94
N ALA A 516 20.37 12.70 -5.28
CA ALA A 516 19.29 13.57 -4.81
C ALA A 516 19.02 13.37 -3.30
N ALA A 517 18.36 14.34 -2.68
CA ALA A 517 18.14 14.34 -1.24
C ALA A 517 17.31 13.16 -0.73
N GLU A 518 16.26 12.80 -1.47
CA GLU A 518 15.30 11.76 -1.06
C GLU A 518 15.94 10.35 -1.05
N PRO A 519 16.64 9.88 -2.12
CA PRO A 519 17.36 8.62 -2.09
C PRO A 519 18.43 8.55 -1.00
N GLN A 520 19.24 9.61 -0.83
CA GLN A 520 20.31 9.62 0.15
C GLN A 520 19.77 9.61 1.59
N ARG A 521 18.67 10.31 1.85
CA ARG A 521 17.98 10.29 3.16
C ARG A 521 17.45 8.89 3.47
N PHE A 522 16.71 8.27 2.54
CA PHE A 522 16.20 6.93 2.75
C PHE A 522 17.33 5.92 3.01
N LEU A 523 18.41 5.98 2.23
CA LEU A 523 19.56 5.08 2.44
C LEU A 523 20.16 5.24 3.83
N SER A 524 20.31 6.49 4.33
CA SER A 524 20.84 6.71 5.67
C SER A 524 19.95 6.09 6.76
N TYR A 525 18.62 6.12 6.59
CA TYR A 525 17.67 5.49 7.50
C TYR A 525 17.73 3.95 7.40
N TYR A 526 17.80 3.42 6.19
CA TYR A 526 17.85 1.98 5.96
C TYR A 526 19.13 1.36 6.54
N GLU A 527 20.28 1.99 6.35
CA GLU A 527 21.57 1.55 6.89
C GLU A 527 21.60 1.58 8.43
N ALA A 528 21.04 2.62 9.04
CA ALA A 528 20.92 2.71 10.49
C ALA A 528 20.08 1.58 11.09
N ASP A 529 19.06 1.12 10.36
CA ASP A 529 18.12 0.07 10.77
C ASP A 529 18.40 -1.31 10.14
N SER A 530 19.51 -1.48 9.45
CA SER A 530 19.79 -2.67 8.63
C SER A 530 19.57 -4.01 9.36
N ARG A 531 19.89 -4.07 10.67
CA ARG A 531 19.66 -5.26 11.51
C ARG A 531 18.20 -5.51 11.87
N LYS A 532 17.32 -4.52 11.69
CA LYS A 532 15.88 -4.58 11.97
C LYS A 532 15.05 -4.74 10.69
N THR A 533 15.69 -4.89 9.53
CA THR A 533 14.99 -4.93 8.25
C THR A 533 14.14 -6.17 8.04
N ALA A 534 14.35 -7.24 8.82
CA ALA A 534 13.67 -8.51 8.66
C ALA A 534 13.15 -9.10 9.98
N ILE A 535 12.11 -9.92 9.88
CA ILE A 535 11.54 -10.68 11.01
C ILE A 535 11.24 -12.13 10.60
N VAL A 536 11.23 -13.03 11.59
CA VAL A 536 10.74 -14.40 11.42
C VAL A 536 9.21 -14.38 11.43
N LEU A 537 8.58 -14.94 10.40
CA LEU A 537 7.13 -15.12 10.30
C LEU A 537 6.69 -16.41 10.99
N ALA A 538 7.43 -17.49 10.77
CA ALA A 538 7.13 -18.82 11.31
C ALA A 538 8.41 -19.66 11.43
N GLU A 539 8.43 -20.60 12.35
CA GLU A 539 9.55 -21.54 12.51
C GLU A 539 9.07 -22.96 12.81
N ALA A 540 9.91 -23.93 12.47
CA ALA A 540 9.77 -25.32 12.86
C ALA A 540 11.13 -25.88 13.30
N GLN A 541 11.10 -26.76 14.30
CA GLN A 541 12.30 -27.43 14.80
C GLN A 541 12.07 -28.94 14.80
N GLY A 542 13.13 -29.69 14.50
CA GLY A 542 13.11 -31.15 14.52
C GLY A 542 14.44 -31.72 14.97
N THR A 543 14.38 -32.89 15.58
CA THR A 543 15.58 -33.68 15.95
C THR A 543 15.50 -35.02 15.25
N PHE A 544 16.60 -35.47 14.68
CA PHE A 544 16.67 -36.70 13.90
C PHE A 544 17.91 -37.52 14.24
#